data_74cd2b0040201d58aae075917100ec15
#
_entry.id   74cd2b0040201d58aae075917100ec15
#
_cell.length_a   1.000
_cell.length_b   1.000
_cell.length_c   1.000
_cell.angle_alpha   90.00
_cell.angle_beta   90.00
_cell.angle_gamma   90.00
#
_symmetry.space_group_name_H-M   'P 1'
#
loop_
_entity.id
_entity.type
_entity.pdbx_description
1 polymer ?
#
loop_
_entity_poly.entity_id
_entity_poly.type
_entity_poly.pdbx_seq_one_letter_code
_entity_poly.pdbx_strand_id
1 'polypeptide(L)'
;MLKIAGITASAAIVITGALAVVGVLTATRSDAYCVDEPRTFPDAGVNGWQGEQLENAAIIIRTADEFGLERDGQILGVMAAMGESSLRNIDYGDWETSGVTNPDGTRTSSIGLFQQQDWWGSVEDRMDPATAARLFFTRLERVPQWQTLEPSHAIHRVQINSDRDHYARFEDDATRVVVALSAECPSP
;
A
#
# COMPACT_ATOMS: atom_id res chain seq x y z
N MET A 1 -3.90 -83.43 -50.94
CA MET A 1 -3.68 -83.24 -49.46
C MET A 1 -3.31 -81.82 -49.25
N LEU A 2 -4.29 -81.03 -48.82
CA LEU A 2 -4.17 -79.60 -48.65
C LEU A 2 -4.17 -79.31 -47.14
N LYS A 3 -3.08 -78.78 -46.60
CA LYS A 3 -3.00 -78.36 -45.18
C LYS A 3 -3.37 -76.89 -45.07
N ILE A 4 -4.48 -76.65 -44.39
CA ILE A 4 -4.94 -75.31 -44.05
C ILE A 4 -4.25 -74.94 -42.75
N ALA A 5 -3.41 -73.87 -42.77
CA ALA A 5 -2.82 -73.28 -41.60
C ALA A 5 -3.73 -72.20 -41.06
N GLY A 6 -4.19 -72.40 -39.84
CA GLY A 6 -5.02 -71.39 -39.14
C GLY A 6 -4.17 -70.24 -38.58
N ILE A 7 -4.56 -69.04 -38.90
CA ILE A 7 -3.95 -67.83 -38.35
C ILE A 7 -4.83 -67.36 -37.18
N THR A 8 -4.29 -67.47 -36.00
CA THR A 8 -4.92 -66.89 -34.82
C THR A 8 -4.50 -65.41 -34.66
N ALA A 9 -5.40 -64.49 -34.89
CA ALA A 9 -5.17 -63.08 -34.65
C ALA A 9 -5.41 -62.78 -33.17
N SER A 10 -4.33 -62.47 -32.45
CA SER A 10 -4.43 -61.93 -31.09
C SER A 10 -4.71 -60.46 -31.15
N ALA A 11 -5.89 -60.03 -30.73
CA ALA A 11 -6.22 -58.62 -30.55
C ALA A 11 -5.64 -58.12 -29.22
N ALA A 12 -4.63 -57.27 -29.28
CA ALA A 12 -4.11 -56.55 -28.12
C ALA A 12 -4.99 -55.33 -27.87
N ILE A 13 -5.72 -55.36 -26.75
CA ILE A 13 -6.50 -54.19 -26.27
C ILE A 13 -5.50 -53.25 -25.60
N VAL A 14 -5.20 -52.12 -26.23
CA VAL A 14 -4.45 -51.04 -25.64
C VAL A 14 -5.44 -50.17 -24.86
N ILE A 15 -5.44 -50.31 -23.53
CA ILE A 15 -6.18 -49.40 -22.65
C ILE A 15 -5.32 -48.18 -22.46
N THR A 16 -5.58 -47.10 -23.21
CA THR A 16 -5.04 -45.76 -22.95
C THR A 16 -5.76 -45.16 -21.77
N GLY A 17 -5.17 -45.31 -20.58
CA GLY A 17 -5.62 -44.61 -19.39
C GLY A 17 -5.34 -43.10 -19.53
N ALA A 18 -6.38 -42.33 -19.78
CA ALA A 18 -6.28 -40.87 -19.67
C ALA A 18 -6.18 -40.51 -18.18
N LEU A 19 -4.97 -40.18 -17.73
CA LEU A 19 -4.76 -39.53 -16.44
C LEU A 19 -5.31 -38.10 -16.55
N ALA A 20 -6.55 -37.89 -16.05
CA ALA A 20 -7.09 -36.58 -15.80
C ALA A 20 -6.29 -35.95 -14.63
N VAL A 21 -5.33 -35.10 -14.94
CA VAL A 21 -4.72 -34.23 -13.94
C VAL A 21 -5.76 -33.20 -13.56
N VAL A 22 -6.49 -33.46 -12.47
CA VAL A 22 -7.31 -32.46 -11.80
C VAL A 22 -6.35 -31.47 -11.17
N GLY A 23 -6.01 -30.42 -11.90
CA GLY A 23 -5.34 -29.26 -11.35
C GLY A 23 -6.27 -28.63 -10.34
N VAL A 24 -6.01 -28.85 -9.06
CA VAL A 24 -6.60 -28.05 -8.00
C VAL A 24 -6.02 -26.63 -8.19
N LEU A 25 -6.77 -25.77 -8.88
CA LEU A 25 -6.57 -24.36 -8.83
C LEU A 25 -6.87 -23.95 -7.39
N THR A 26 -5.85 -23.97 -6.52
CA THR A 26 -5.90 -23.18 -5.29
C THR A 26 -5.97 -21.74 -5.75
N ALA A 27 -7.19 -21.21 -5.88
CA ALA A 27 -7.38 -19.78 -5.90
C ALA A 27 -6.69 -19.27 -4.63
N THR A 28 -5.52 -18.67 -4.78
CA THR A 28 -4.96 -17.83 -3.73
C THR A 28 -6.01 -16.78 -3.50
N ARG A 29 -6.80 -16.93 -2.41
CA ARG A 29 -7.57 -15.82 -1.87
C ARG A 29 -6.55 -14.70 -1.80
N SER A 30 -6.77 -13.65 -2.56
CA SER A 30 -6.14 -12.38 -2.25
C SER A 30 -6.63 -12.06 -0.84
N ASP A 31 -5.72 -12.12 0.13
CA ASP A 31 -6.00 -11.74 1.52
C ASP A 31 -6.19 -10.21 1.53
N ALA A 32 -7.32 -9.77 0.98
CA ALA A 32 -7.72 -8.39 1.00
C ALA A 32 -8.48 -8.16 2.31
N TYR A 33 -8.04 -7.17 3.07
CA TYR A 33 -8.55 -6.86 4.40
C TYR A 33 -9.45 -5.62 4.34
N CYS A 34 -10.51 -5.64 5.13
CA CYS A 34 -11.44 -4.52 5.19
C CYS A 34 -10.78 -3.32 5.88
N VAL A 35 -10.66 -2.21 5.18
CA VAL A 35 -10.05 -0.97 5.67
C VAL A 35 -10.77 -0.41 6.90
N ASP A 36 -12.06 -0.68 7.06
CA ASP A 36 -12.87 -0.21 8.19
C ASP A 36 -12.85 -1.15 9.41
N GLU A 37 -12.23 -2.32 9.28
CA GLU A 37 -12.14 -3.32 10.34
C GLU A 37 -10.69 -3.72 10.65
N PRO A 38 -9.94 -2.91 11.43
CA PRO A 38 -8.54 -3.19 11.76
C PRO A 38 -8.28 -4.57 12.39
N ARG A 39 -9.30 -5.13 13.06
CA ARG A 39 -9.23 -6.50 13.63
C ARG A 39 -9.10 -7.60 12.57
N THR A 40 -9.37 -7.30 11.31
CA THR A 40 -9.19 -8.22 10.19
C THR A 40 -7.76 -8.17 9.64
N PHE A 41 -6.94 -7.21 10.06
CA PHE A 41 -5.58 -7.06 9.56
C PHE A 41 -4.72 -8.24 10.05
N PRO A 42 -3.80 -8.73 9.20
CA PRO A 42 -3.01 -9.91 9.56
C PRO A 42 -1.98 -9.59 10.63
N ASP A 43 -1.88 -10.46 11.63
CA ASP A 43 -0.84 -10.33 12.68
C ASP A 43 0.58 -10.34 12.09
N ALA A 44 0.78 -11.06 10.98
CA ALA A 44 2.04 -11.10 10.25
C ALA A 44 2.32 -9.82 9.45
N GLY A 45 1.32 -8.92 9.34
CA GLY A 45 1.41 -7.69 8.57
C GLY A 45 1.28 -7.89 7.06
N VAL A 46 1.44 -6.78 6.34
CA VAL A 46 1.48 -6.72 4.87
C VAL A 46 2.84 -6.19 4.46
N ASN A 47 3.64 -7.02 3.80
CA ASN A 47 4.97 -6.66 3.30
C ASN A 47 5.92 -6.05 4.36
N GLY A 48 5.82 -6.53 5.61
CA GLY A 48 6.62 -6.04 6.74
C GLY A 48 5.98 -4.89 7.54
N TRP A 49 4.90 -4.29 7.05
CA TRP A 49 4.10 -3.27 7.74
C TRP A 49 3.03 -3.95 8.58
N GLN A 50 2.88 -3.58 9.87
CA GLN A 50 2.00 -4.31 10.78
C GLN A 50 1.42 -3.42 11.90
N GLY A 51 0.36 -3.89 12.55
CA GLY A 51 -0.27 -3.23 13.70
C GLY A 51 -0.65 -1.79 13.41
N GLU A 52 -0.23 -0.85 14.28
CA GLU A 52 -0.48 0.59 14.14
C GLU A 52 -0.14 1.15 12.74
N GLN A 53 0.89 0.61 12.07
CA GLN A 53 1.27 1.06 10.74
C GLN A 53 0.19 0.77 9.70
N LEU A 54 -0.46 -0.39 9.77
CA LEU A 54 -1.60 -0.72 8.91
C LEU A 54 -2.86 0.06 9.29
N GLU A 55 -3.08 0.32 10.58
CA GLU A 55 -4.19 1.16 11.04
C GLU A 55 -4.04 2.59 10.51
N ASN A 56 -2.85 3.16 10.59
CA ASN A 56 -2.54 4.48 10.03
C ASN A 56 -2.68 4.50 8.50
N ALA A 57 -2.23 3.45 7.79
CA ALA A 57 -2.44 3.33 6.35
C ALA A 57 -3.93 3.28 6.01
N ALA A 58 -4.74 2.53 6.77
CA ALA A 58 -6.19 2.48 6.58
C ALA A 58 -6.86 3.85 6.78
N ILE A 59 -6.42 4.63 7.78
CA ILE A 59 -6.90 6.02 7.99
C ILE A 59 -6.57 6.89 6.78
N ILE A 60 -5.35 6.78 6.23
CA ILE A 60 -4.95 7.54 5.04
C ILE A 60 -5.82 7.15 3.84
N ILE A 61 -6.05 5.85 3.60
CA ILE A 61 -6.86 5.35 2.50
C ILE A 61 -8.30 5.89 2.59
N ARG A 62 -8.95 5.78 3.76
CA ARG A 62 -10.30 6.33 3.97
C ARG A 62 -10.34 7.83 3.75
N THR A 63 -9.32 8.55 4.23
CA THR A 63 -9.25 10.01 4.03
C THR A 63 -9.08 10.35 2.55
N ALA A 64 -8.32 9.59 1.78
CA ALA A 64 -8.23 9.75 0.33
C ALA A 64 -9.59 9.55 -0.35
N ASP A 65 -10.36 8.55 0.07
CA ASP A 65 -11.71 8.28 -0.43
C ASP A 65 -12.67 9.44 -0.15
N GLU A 66 -12.59 10.07 1.04
CA GLU A 66 -13.36 11.27 1.35
C GLU A 66 -13.07 12.45 0.42
N PHE A 67 -11.86 12.52 -0.14
CA PHE A 67 -11.47 13.49 -1.17
C PHE A 67 -11.85 13.06 -2.59
N GLY A 68 -12.43 11.87 -2.77
CA GLY A 68 -12.71 11.30 -4.08
C GLY A 68 -11.44 10.93 -4.86
N LEU A 69 -10.34 10.75 -4.16
CA LEU A 69 -9.08 10.31 -4.75
C LEU A 69 -9.12 8.79 -4.90
N GLU A 70 -8.89 8.34 -6.13
CA GLU A 70 -8.80 6.92 -6.45
C GLU A 70 -7.49 6.31 -5.94
N ARG A 71 -7.23 5.08 -6.33
CA ARG A 71 -6.06 4.30 -5.88
C ARG A 71 -4.73 5.06 -5.95
N ASP A 72 -4.49 5.86 -6.98
CA ASP A 72 -3.25 6.62 -7.11
C ASP A 72 -3.08 7.62 -5.96
N GLY A 73 -4.14 8.31 -5.56
CA GLY A 73 -4.11 9.22 -4.40
C GLY A 73 -3.89 8.48 -3.08
N GLN A 74 -4.53 7.32 -2.90
CA GLN A 74 -4.33 6.46 -1.74
C GLN A 74 -2.87 6.02 -1.63
N ILE A 75 -2.27 5.57 -2.75
CA ILE A 75 -0.85 5.16 -2.81
C ILE A 75 0.06 6.33 -2.44
N LEU A 76 -0.17 7.52 -3.01
CA LEU A 76 0.65 8.70 -2.69
C LEU A 76 0.61 9.07 -1.21
N GLY A 77 -0.57 9.02 -0.58
CA GLY A 77 -0.70 9.30 0.86
C GLY A 77 0.04 8.29 1.72
N VAL A 78 -0.14 7.00 1.46
CA VAL A 78 0.56 5.93 2.19
C VAL A 78 2.07 5.99 1.97
N MET A 79 2.50 6.19 0.72
CA MET A 79 3.90 6.33 0.33
C MET A 79 4.59 7.52 1.03
N ALA A 80 3.89 8.66 1.12
CA ALA A 80 4.38 9.83 1.84
C ALA A 80 4.60 9.51 3.33
N ALA A 81 3.60 8.95 4.02
CA ALA A 81 3.71 8.60 5.42
C ALA A 81 4.74 7.49 5.71
N MET A 82 4.96 6.56 4.77
CA MET A 82 6.06 5.60 4.85
C MET A 82 7.42 6.31 4.86
N GLY A 83 7.60 7.29 3.98
CA GLY A 83 8.84 8.05 3.89
C GLY A 83 9.10 8.98 5.06
N GLU A 84 8.06 9.56 5.64
CA GLU A 84 8.18 10.56 6.70
C GLU A 84 8.33 9.94 8.10
N SER A 85 7.52 8.94 8.43
CA SER A 85 7.45 8.41 9.79
C SER A 85 7.45 6.89 9.87
N SER A 86 7.62 6.20 8.75
CA SER A 86 7.38 4.75 8.65
C SER A 86 5.97 4.38 9.11
N LEU A 87 4.95 5.15 8.70
CA LEU A 87 3.55 4.99 9.10
C LEU A 87 3.32 5.04 10.62
N ARG A 88 4.13 5.75 11.38
CA ARG A 88 3.98 5.92 12.84
C ARG A 88 3.59 7.35 13.18
N ASN A 89 2.62 7.51 14.07
CA ASN A 89 2.21 8.83 14.53
C ASN A 89 3.08 9.29 15.68
N ILE A 90 4.24 9.91 15.37
CA ILE A 90 5.30 10.25 16.32
C ILE A 90 5.29 11.75 16.67
N ASP A 91 5.56 12.10 17.93
CA ASP A 91 5.56 13.46 18.47
C ASP A 91 6.92 14.16 18.43
N TYR A 92 7.84 13.61 17.67
CA TYR A 92 9.20 14.13 17.44
C TYR A 92 9.55 14.04 15.95
N GLY A 93 10.59 14.76 15.54
CA GLY A 93 11.03 14.81 14.14
C GLY A 93 12.54 14.97 13.97
N ASP A 94 12.91 15.57 12.88
CA ASP A 94 14.32 15.70 12.46
C ASP A 94 15.18 16.49 13.45
N TRP A 95 14.61 17.48 14.14
CA TRP A 95 15.36 18.19 15.15
C TRP A 95 15.78 17.30 16.32
N GLU A 96 14.85 16.52 16.87
CA GLU A 96 15.08 15.64 18.02
C GLU A 96 15.99 14.47 17.68
N THR A 97 15.94 13.99 16.42
CA THR A 97 16.70 12.81 15.97
C THR A 97 18.08 13.14 15.44
N SER A 98 18.24 14.26 14.75
CA SER A 98 19.47 14.60 14.01
C SER A 98 19.88 16.07 14.06
N GLY A 99 19.15 16.91 14.80
CA GLY A 99 19.47 18.32 14.96
C GLY A 99 19.27 19.16 13.69
N VAL A 100 18.44 18.71 12.77
CA VAL A 100 18.14 19.42 11.52
C VAL A 100 17.40 20.72 11.82
N THR A 101 17.84 21.81 11.19
CA THR A 101 17.22 23.14 11.30
C THR A 101 16.58 23.55 9.97
N ASN A 102 15.64 24.47 10.06
CA ASN A 102 15.11 25.20 8.92
C ASN A 102 16.21 26.07 8.29
N PRO A 103 16.03 26.53 7.03
CA PRO A 103 17.01 27.38 6.36
C PRO A 103 17.34 28.70 7.10
N ASP A 104 16.43 29.17 7.94
CA ASP A 104 16.62 30.37 8.79
C ASP A 104 17.33 30.08 10.12
N GLY A 105 17.72 28.82 10.36
CA GLY A 105 18.41 28.37 11.58
C GLY A 105 17.48 28.01 12.74
N THR A 106 16.17 28.13 12.59
CA THR A 106 15.20 27.68 13.60
C THR A 106 15.10 26.16 13.63
N ARG A 107 14.64 25.59 14.76
CA ARG A 107 14.39 24.16 14.88
C ARG A 107 13.26 23.74 13.95
N THR A 108 13.39 22.58 13.33
CA THR A 108 12.25 21.96 12.66
C THR A 108 11.22 21.55 13.72
N SER A 109 9.94 21.73 13.40
CA SER A 109 8.81 21.39 14.27
C SER A 109 7.99 20.22 13.75
N SER A 110 8.66 19.34 12.96
CA SER A 110 8.06 18.19 12.29
C SER A 110 7.53 17.19 13.31
N ILE A 111 6.25 16.83 13.18
CA ILE A 111 5.57 15.81 14.01
C ILE A 111 4.51 15.06 13.21
N GLY A 112 4.03 13.99 13.80
CA GLY A 112 2.91 13.21 13.28
C GLY A 112 3.28 12.31 12.12
N LEU A 113 2.24 11.74 11.55
CA LEU A 113 2.33 10.71 10.51
C LEU A 113 3.03 11.22 9.23
N PHE A 114 2.89 12.50 8.90
CA PHE A 114 3.47 13.14 7.72
C PHE A 114 4.62 14.09 8.05
N GLN A 115 5.14 14.07 9.26
CA GLN A 115 6.22 14.97 9.72
C GLN A 115 5.97 16.44 9.34
N GLN A 116 4.75 16.88 9.56
CA GLN A 116 4.30 18.22 9.23
C GLN A 116 4.83 19.25 10.25
N GLN A 117 5.34 20.37 9.76
CA GLN A 117 5.80 21.49 10.59
C GLN A 117 4.63 22.41 10.98
N ASP A 118 4.88 23.38 11.87
CA ASP A 118 3.87 24.22 12.52
C ASP A 118 3.01 25.06 11.54
N TRP A 119 3.51 25.42 10.37
CA TRP A 119 2.73 26.11 9.34
C TRP A 119 1.67 25.22 8.64
N TRP A 120 1.64 23.91 8.93
CA TRP A 120 0.60 23.02 8.43
C TRP A 120 -0.68 23.10 9.25
N GLY A 121 -0.58 23.33 10.57
CA GLY A 121 -1.70 23.37 11.49
C GLY A 121 -1.23 23.32 12.94
N SER A 122 -2.18 23.26 13.86
CA SER A 122 -1.89 23.07 15.28
C SER A 122 -1.19 21.73 15.56
N VAL A 123 -0.64 21.58 16.76
CA VAL A 123 -0.09 20.28 17.19
C VAL A 123 -1.17 19.20 17.17
N GLU A 124 -2.39 19.54 17.60
CA GLU A 124 -3.54 18.62 17.60
C GLU A 124 -3.88 18.17 16.18
N ASP A 125 -3.95 19.09 15.20
CA ASP A 125 -4.23 18.77 13.80
C ASP A 125 -3.19 17.84 13.20
N ARG A 126 -1.92 18.08 13.48
CA ARG A 126 -0.79 17.32 12.92
C ARG A 126 -0.59 15.95 13.58
N MET A 127 -1.05 15.82 14.84
CA MET A 127 -1.01 14.58 15.61
C MET A 127 -2.28 13.72 15.46
N ASP A 128 -3.33 14.23 14.85
CA ASP A 128 -4.49 13.43 14.45
C ASP A 128 -4.26 12.84 13.04
N PRO A 129 -4.13 11.53 12.89
CA PRO A 129 -3.78 10.90 11.60
C PRO A 129 -4.72 11.27 10.45
N ALA A 130 -6.03 11.38 10.71
CA ALA A 130 -7.00 11.71 9.67
C ALA A 130 -6.88 13.18 9.26
N THR A 131 -6.72 14.09 10.23
CA THR A 131 -6.54 15.52 9.96
C THR A 131 -5.22 15.79 9.25
N ALA A 132 -4.13 15.15 9.68
CA ALA A 132 -2.83 15.22 9.01
C ALA A 132 -2.90 14.75 7.55
N ALA A 133 -3.63 13.66 7.28
CA ALA A 133 -3.89 13.18 5.92
C ALA A 133 -4.71 14.19 5.10
N ARG A 134 -5.76 14.80 5.68
CA ARG A 134 -6.53 15.87 5.01
C ARG A 134 -5.66 17.07 4.65
N LEU A 135 -4.76 17.47 5.54
CA LEU A 135 -3.81 18.55 5.26
C LEU A 135 -2.88 18.21 4.07
N PHE A 136 -2.42 16.96 4.00
CA PHE A 136 -1.63 16.47 2.87
C PHE A 136 -2.44 16.48 1.57
N PHE A 137 -3.63 15.88 1.53
CA PHE A 137 -4.44 15.78 0.33
C PHE A 137 -4.94 17.14 -0.17
N THR A 138 -5.29 18.04 0.75
CA THR A 138 -5.64 19.43 0.39
C THR A 138 -4.51 20.14 -0.37
N ARG A 139 -3.26 19.83 -0.08
CA ARG A 139 -2.11 20.38 -0.81
C ARG A 139 -1.83 19.61 -2.09
N LEU A 140 -2.00 18.30 -2.08
CA LEU A 140 -1.84 17.47 -3.28
C LEU A 140 -2.80 17.92 -4.40
N GLU A 141 -4.06 18.20 -4.08
CA GLU A 141 -5.04 18.68 -5.06
C GLU A 141 -4.66 20.04 -5.69
N ARG A 142 -3.82 20.82 -5.02
CA ARG A 142 -3.32 22.11 -5.55
C ARG A 142 -2.09 21.94 -6.46
N VAL A 143 -1.49 20.76 -6.50
CA VAL A 143 -0.38 20.46 -7.42
C VAL A 143 -0.95 20.22 -8.81
N PRO A 144 -0.65 21.08 -9.80
CA PRO A 144 -1.22 20.92 -11.14
C PRO A 144 -0.83 19.57 -11.75
N GLN A 145 -1.82 18.84 -12.25
CA GLN A 145 -1.63 17.57 -12.96
C GLN A 145 -0.83 16.53 -12.15
N TRP A 146 -1.00 16.49 -10.82
CA TRP A 146 -0.26 15.59 -9.96
C TRP A 146 -0.39 14.11 -10.39
N GLN A 147 -1.53 13.73 -10.98
CA GLN A 147 -1.78 12.37 -11.50
C GLN A 147 -0.87 11.96 -12.65
N THR A 148 -0.23 12.91 -13.31
CA THR A 148 0.69 12.66 -14.44
C THR A 148 2.16 12.72 -14.02
N LEU A 149 2.41 13.10 -12.79
CA LEU A 149 3.76 13.14 -12.24
C LEU A 149 4.20 11.74 -11.78
N GLU A 150 5.48 11.54 -11.76
CA GLU A 150 6.10 10.44 -11.04
C GLU A 150 5.67 10.49 -9.56
N PRO A 151 5.22 9.39 -8.93
CA PRO A 151 4.66 9.40 -7.58
C PRO A 151 5.51 10.15 -6.56
N SER A 152 6.82 9.85 -6.48
CA SER A 152 7.74 10.53 -5.57
C SER A 152 7.81 12.03 -5.84
N HIS A 153 7.76 12.45 -7.12
CA HIS A 153 7.80 13.87 -7.49
C HIS A 153 6.51 14.61 -7.12
N ALA A 154 5.35 13.95 -7.18
CA ALA A 154 4.10 14.53 -6.71
C ALA A 154 4.16 14.78 -5.19
N ILE A 155 4.62 13.80 -4.42
CA ILE A 155 4.80 13.92 -2.97
C ILE A 155 5.81 15.01 -2.63
N HIS A 156 6.95 15.05 -3.33
CA HIS A 156 7.97 16.07 -3.14
C HIS A 156 7.43 17.51 -3.29
N ARG A 157 6.48 17.74 -4.21
CA ARG A 157 5.84 19.06 -4.36
C ARG A 157 4.94 19.44 -3.19
N VAL A 158 4.45 18.47 -2.44
CA VAL A 158 3.62 18.66 -1.24
C VAL A 158 4.48 18.84 -0.01
N GLN A 159 5.47 17.96 0.19
CA GLN A 159 6.32 17.89 1.39
C GLN A 159 7.57 18.78 1.34
N ILE A 160 8.00 19.18 0.15
CA ILE A 160 9.10 20.14 -0.08
C ILE A 160 10.40 19.69 0.63
N ASN A 161 10.83 18.45 0.40
CA ASN A 161 12.14 17.99 0.87
C ASN A 161 13.26 18.28 -0.16
N SER A 162 14.49 17.95 0.19
CA SER A 162 15.67 18.22 -0.68
C SER A 162 15.85 17.20 -1.81
N ASP A 163 15.28 16.00 -1.68
CA ASP A 163 15.43 14.90 -2.63
C ASP A 163 14.06 14.50 -3.20
N ARG A 164 13.84 14.80 -4.48
CA ARG A 164 12.58 14.51 -5.15
C ARG A 164 12.30 13.00 -5.32
N ASP A 165 13.34 12.17 -5.27
CA ASP A 165 13.23 10.71 -5.41
C ASP A 165 13.19 9.99 -4.05
N HIS A 166 13.13 10.76 -2.94
CA HIS A 166 13.12 10.25 -1.56
C HIS A 166 12.09 9.16 -1.32
N TYR A 167 10.88 9.31 -1.87
CA TYR A 167 9.76 8.40 -1.64
C TYR A 167 9.73 7.22 -2.62
N ALA A 168 10.46 7.26 -3.73
CA ALA A 168 10.38 6.24 -4.79
C ALA A 168 10.59 4.81 -4.28
N ARG A 169 11.45 4.63 -3.29
CA ARG A 169 11.72 3.33 -2.66
C ARG A 169 10.53 2.70 -1.94
N PHE A 170 9.49 3.47 -1.63
CA PHE A 170 8.30 3.01 -0.91
C PHE A 170 7.10 2.71 -1.83
N GLU A 171 7.21 2.93 -3.14
CA GLU A 171 6.11 2.82 -4.09
C GLU A 171 5.52 1.40 -4.14
N ASP A 172 6.39 0.38 -4.25
CA ASP A 172 5.97 -1.03 -4.25
C ASP A 172 5.28 -1.41 -2.94
N ASP A 173 5.83 -0.97 -1.80
CA ASP A 173 5.28 -1.26 -0.48
C ASP A 173 3.92 -0.58 -0.29
N ALA A 174 3.82 0.70 -0.62
CA ALA A 174 2.58 1.45 -0.54
C ALA A 174 1.49 0.83 -1.43
N THR A 175 1.84 0.46 -2.65
CA THR A 175 0.93 -0.23 -3.57
C THR A 175 0.42 -1.55 -2.98
N ARG A 176 1.30 -2.37 -2.40
CA ARG A 176 0.90 -3.65 -1.77
C ARG A 176 -0.01 -3.43 -0.57
N VAL A 177 0.30 -2.46 0.29
CA VAL A 177 -0.51 -2.11 1.46
C VAL A 177 -1.88 -1.61 1.03
N VAL A 178 -1.96 -0.68 0.08
CA VAL A 178 -3.22 -0.16 -0.45
C VAL A 178 -4.07 -1.28 -1.06
N VAL A 179 -3.48 -2.12 -1.91
CA VAL A 179 -4.19 -3.26 -2.53
C VAL A 179 -4.71 -4.24 -1.47
N ALA A 180 -3.89 -4.55 -0.46
CA ALA A 180 -4.31 -5.46 0.61
C ALA A 180 -5.45 -4.91 1.46
N LEU A 181 -5.47 -3.59 1.73
CA LEU A 181 -6.48 -2.92 2.55
C LEU A 181 -7.72 -2.44 1.77
N SER A 182 -7.72 -2.54 0.43
CA SER A 182 -8.82 -2.05 -0.43
C SER A 182 -9.93 -3.09 -0.64
N ALA A 183 -10.06 -4.11 0.20
CA ALA A 183 -11.17 -5.05 0.10
C ALA A 183 -12.50 -4.36 0.42
N GLU A 184 -13.53 -4.70 -0.36
CA GLU A 184 -14.89 -4.38 0.03
C GLU A 184 -15.21 -5.05 1.37
N CYS A 185 -15.59 -4.23 2.36
CA CYS A 185 -16.04 -4.75 3.64
C CYS A 185 -17.30 -5.60 3.42
N PRO A 186 -17.39 -6.82 4.00
CA PRO A 186 -18.61 -7.60 3.92
C PRO A 186 -19.75 -6.78 4.52
N SER A 187 -20.85 -6.67 3.75
CA SER A 187 -22.08 -6.05 4.25
C SER A 187 -22.55 -6.82 5.50
N PRO A 188 -23.00 -6.12 6.55
CA PRO A 188 -23.50 -6.74 7.78
C PRO A 188 -24.73 -7.61 7.54
#